data_32a8c1bb81123f0f6719ade1826c18c0
#
_entry.id   32a8c1bb81123f0f6719ade1826c18c0
#
_cell.length_a   1.000
_cell.length_b   1.000
_cell.length_c   1.000
_cell.angle_alpha   90.00
_cell.angle_beta   90.00
_cell.angle_gamma   90.00
#
_symmetry.space_group_name_H-M   'P 1'
#
loop_
_entity.id
_entity.type
_entity.pdbx_description
1 polymer ?
#
loop_
_entity_poly.entity_id
_entity_poly.type
_entity_poly.pdbx_seq_one_letter_code
_entity_poly.pdbx_strand_id
1 'polypeptide(L)'
;HETDPEISIITLLKMTTAIPLFFKPVEYKGSIYVDGGLAGGYPVEVAGDNYLGIKLRGPWTTSKGLIDEIPIIPFMLSLTTIASTRQEEEDDRTIVIPSNIHFTNFSLSIEEKNKLIEDGYNLTKEHIDKYKLTTD
;
A
#
# COMPACT_ATOMS: atom_id res chain seq x y z
N HIS A 1 -11.39 2.92 14.35
CA HIS A 1 -11.66 4.00 15.30
C HIS A 1 -13.15 4.13 15.60
N GLU A 2 -14.04 3.72 14.71
CA GLU A 2 -15.50 3.70 14.98
C GLU A 2 -15.85 2.70 16.08
N THR A 3 -15.17 1.56 16.10
CA THR A 3 -15.38 0.50 17.10
C THR A 3 -14.59 0.71 18.39
N ASP A 4 -13.54 1.52 18.36
CA ASP A 4 -12.67 1.80 19.51
C ASP A 4 -12.12 3.23 19.44
N PRO A 5 -12.92 4.25 19.79
CA PRO A 5 -12.52 5.66 19.70
C PRO A 5 -11.38 6.04 20.66
N GLU A 6 -11.16 5.24 21.71
CA GLU A 6 -10.13 5.49 22.71
C GLU A 6 -8.75 4.93 22.35
N ILE A 7 -8.62 4.21 21.24
CA ILE A 7 -7.33 3.69 20.81
C ILE A 7 -6.39 4.83 20.44
N SER A 8 -5.15 4.78 20.94
CA SER A 8 -4.18 5.83 20.62
C SER A 8 -3.75 5.76 19.15
N ILE A 9 -3.52 6.92 18.53
CA ILE A 9 -3.02 7.02 17.15
C ILE A 9 -1.68 6.26 16.99
N ILE A 10 -0.81 6.31 18.00
CA ILE A 10 0.48 5.59 17.99
C ILE A 10 0.24 4.07 17.92
N THR A 11 -0.76 3.56 18.65
CA THR A 11 -1.10 2.13 18.61
C THR A 11 -1.64 1.76 17.23
N LEU A 12 -2.52 2.57 16.65
CA LEU A 12 -3.02 2.37 15.27
C LEU A 12 -1.89 2.37 14.24
N LEU A 13 -0.96 3.32 14.31
CA LEU A 13 0.19 3.39 13.43
C LEU A 13 1.08 2.15 13.56
N LYS A 14 1.32 1.66 14.77
CA LYS A 14 2.06 0.41 14.98
C LYS A 14 1.36 -0.79 14.36
N MET A 15 0.04 -0.89 14.48
CA MET A 15 -0.76 -1.96 13.87
C MET A 15 -0.70 -1.92 12.35
N THR A 16 -0.93 -0.75 11.74
CA THR A 16 -0.97 -0.59 10.28
C THR A 16 0.40 -0.70 9.60
N THR A 17 1.48 -0.65 10.36
CA THR A 17 2.85 -0.82 9.85
C THR A 17 3.52 -2.13 10.31
N ALA A 18 2.76 -3.01 10.96
CA ALA A 18 3.28 -4.29 11.47
C ALA A 18 3.38 -5.33 10.34
N ILE A 19 4.22 -5.04 9.33
CA ILE A 19 4.47 -5.94 8.20
C ILE A 19 5.08 -7.23 8.72
N PRO A 20 4.44 -8.39 8.47
CA PRO A 20 4.97 -9.68 8.88
C PRO A 20 6.40 -9.91 8.37
N LEU A 21 7.20 -10.59 9.16
CA LEU A 21 8.63 -10.85 8.95
C LEU A 21 9.56 -9.64 9.19
N PHE A 22 9.08 -8.40 9.06
CA PHE A 22 9.86 -7.19 9.34
C PHE A 22 9.60 -6.64 10.73
N PHE A 23 8.35 -6.67 11.17
CA PHE A 23 7.96 -6.10 12.45
C PHE A 23 7.20 -7.11 13.31
N LYS A 24 7.31 -6.93 14.62
CA LYS A 24 6.55 -7.72 15.57
C LYS A 24 5.06 -7.36 15.49
N PRO A 25 4.16 -8.35 15.45
CA PRO A 25 2.72 -8.10 15.56
C PRO A 25 2.37 -7.32 16.83
N VAL A 26 1.31 -6.54 16.77
CA VAL A 26 0.82 -5.73 17.89
C VAL A 26 -0.31 -6.46 18.59
N GLU A 27 -0.14 -6.73 19.88
CA GLU A 27 -1.23 -7.25 20.71
C GLU A 27 -2.03 -6.07 21.29
N TYR A 28 -3.36 -6.13 21.14
CA TYR A 28 -4.27 -5.13 21.67
C TYR A 28 -5.61 -5.77 22.04
N LYS A 29 -6.07 -5.57 23.27
CA LYS A 29 -7.32 -6.13 23.81
C LYS A 29 -7.50 -7.63 23.53
N GLY A 30 -6.41 -8.42 23.66
CA GLY A 30 -6.44 -9.87 23.48
C GLY A 30 -6.45 -10.34 22.02
N SER A 31 -6.33 -9.42 21.07
CA SER A 31 -6.21 -9.73 19.63
C SER A 31 -4.82 -9.36 19.09
N ILE A 32 -4.39 -10.09 18.07
CA ILE A 32 -3.12 -9.84 17.39
C ILE A 32 -3.38 -9.10 16.08
N TYR A 33 -2.70 -8.00 15.88
CA TYR A 33 -2.82 -7.14 14.69
C TYR A 33 -1.53 -7.15 13.89
N VAL A 34 -1.69 -7.19 12.58
CA VAL A 34 -0.63 -7.09 11.56
C VAL A 34 -1.02 -6.03 10.55
N ASP A 35 -0.10 -5.68 9.64
CA ASP A 35 -0.33 -4.72 8.58
C ASP A 35 -1.59 -5.07 7.76
N GLY A 36 -2.46 -4.08 7.58
CA GLY A 36 -3.71 -4.22 6.83
C GLY A 36 -3.51 -4.50 5.34
N GLY A 37 -2.34 -4.20 4.80
CA GLY A 37 -1.98 -4.51 3.41
C GLY A 37 -2.04 -6.00 3.08
N LEU A 38 -2.03 -6.89 4.09
CA LEU A 38 -2.26 -8.34 3.88
C LEU A 38 -3.70 -8.67 3.46
N ALA A 39 -4.66 -7.88 3.91
CA ALA A 39 -6.07 -8.10 3.58
C ALA A 39 -6.49 -7.34 2.30
N GLY A 40 -5.74 -6.32 1.92
CA GLY A 40 -5.96 -5.49 0.75
C GLY A 40 -5.24 -4.15 0.92
N GLY A 41 -4.39 -3.80 -0.03
CA GLY A 41 -3.60 -2.56 0.01
C GLY A 41 -4.41 -1.30 -0.33
N TYR A 42 -5.62 -1.49 -0.89
CA TYR A 42 -6.46 -0.40 -1.40
C TYR A 42 -7.93 -0.64 -1.03
N PRO A 43 -8.33 -0.31 0.22
CA PRO A 43 -9.63 -0.65 0.78
C PRO A 43 -10.74 0.34 0.35
N VAL A 44 -11.11 0.38 -0.93
CA VAL A 44 -12.16 1.28 -1.47
C VAL A 44 -13.53 0.98 -0.91
N GLU A 45 -13.81 -0.26 -0.56
CA GLU A 45 -15.09 -0.70 -0.01
C GLU A 45 -15.48 -0.02 1.29
N VAL A 46 -14.50 0.52 2.04
CA VAL A 46 -14.76 1.26 3.28
C VAL A 46 -14.76 2.78 3.10
N ALA A 47 -14.45 3.26 1.90
CA ALA A 47 -14.38 4.70 1.62
C ALA A 47 -15.76 5.34 1.32
N GLY A 48 -16.79 4.50 1.05
CA GLY A 48 -18.12 4.98 0.63
C GLY A 48 -18.12 5.47 -0.81
N ASP A 49 -19.20 6.17 -1.23
CA ASP A 49 -19.40 6.53 -2.63
C ASP A 49 -18.61 7.76 -3.10
N ASN A 50 -18.17 8.59 -2.16
CA ASN A 50 -17.47 9.85 -2.45
C ASN A 50 -16.02 9.81 -1.96
N TYR A 51 -15.11 9.33 -2.81
CA TYR A 51 -13.69 9.25 -2.51
C TYR A 51 -12.82 9.62 -3.71
N LEU A 52 -11.60 10.01 -3.44
CA LEU A 52 -10.49 10.07 -4.39
C LEU A 52 -9.38 9.17 -3.84
N GLY A 53 -9.08 8.12 -4.57
CA GLY A 53 -8.08 7.14 -4.19
C GLY A 53 -6.73 7.40 -4.81
N ILE A 54 -5.65 7.09 -4.10
CA ILE A 54 -4.28 7.10 -4.63
C ILE A 54 -3.68 5.73 -4.40
N LYS A 55 -3.22 5.11 -5.48
CA LYS A 55 -2.65 3.76 -5.47
C LYS A 55 -1.25 3.76 -6.08
N LEU A 56 -0.30 3.15 -5.37
CA LEU A 56 1.01 2.87 -5.95
C LEU A 56 0.98 1.53 -6.67
N ARG A 57 1.38 1.53 -7.95
CA ARG A 57 1.55 0.29 -8.73
C ARG A 57 3.04 0.02 -8.88
N GLY A 58 3.54 -0.94 -8.11
CA GLY A 58 4.95 -1.35 -8.13
C GLY A 58 5.20 -2.56 -9.05
N PRO A 59 6.48 -2.87 -9.29
CA PRO A 59 6.89 -4.12 -9.92
C PRO A 59 6.74 -5.26 -8.92
N TRP A 60 5.53 -5.75 -8.74
CA TRP A 60 5.24 -6.94 -7.93
C TRP A 60 5.72 -8.19 -8.68
N THR A 61 7.00 -8.25 -8.99
CA THR A 61 7.55 -9.39 -9.71
C THR A 61 7.73 -10.55 -8.77
N THR A 62 7.03 -11.63 -9.08
CA THR A 62 7.40 -12.96 -8.61
C THR A 62 8.85 -13.23 -8.98
N SER A 63 9.63 -13.67 -8.02
CA SER A 63 11.00 -14.12 -8.25
C SER A 63 11.00 -15.16 -9.37
N LYS A 64 11.71 -14.88 -10.46
CA LYS A 64 11.95 -15.87 -11.51
C LYS A 64 13.11 -16.74 -11.05
N GLY A 65 12.90 -18.00 -10.81
CA GLY A 65 13.94 -18.96 -10.41
C GLY A 65 13.37 -20.33 -10.07
N LEU A 66 14.23 -21.31 -9.89
CA LEU A 66 13.86 -22.61 -9.37
C LEU A 66 13.51 -22.46 -7.88
N ILE A 67 12.54 -23.23 -7.40
CA ILE A 67 12.06 -23.19 -6.00
C ILE A 67 13.21 -23.31 -5.00
N ASP A 68 14.21 -24.15 -5.32
CA ASP A 68 15.37 -24.38 -4.46
C ASP A 68 16.33 -23.18 -4.37
N GLU A 69 16.21 -22.19 -5.27
CA GLU A 69 17.04 -20.99 -5.33
C GLU A 69 16.35 -19.75 -4.74
N ILE A 70 15.07 -19.84 -4.41
CA ILE A 70 14.29 -18.71 -3.89
C ILE A 70 14.49 -18.60 -2.37
N PRO A 71 15.10 -17.54 -1.86
CA PRO A 71 15.20 -17.33 -0.42
C PRO A 71 13.82 -17.27 0.23
N ILE A 72 13.65 -17.96 1.35
CA ILE A 72 12.35 -18.13 2.02
C ILE A 72 11.65 -16.78 2.33
N ILE A 73 12.41 -15.76 2.73
CA ILE A 73 11.85 -14.46 3.10
C ILE A 73 11.26 -13.73 1.88
N PRO A 74 11.98 -13.52 0.75
CA PRO A 74 11.39 -12.99 -0.47
C PRO A 74 10.20 -13.78 -1.00
N PHE A 75 10.22 -15.11 -0.88
CA PHE A 75 9.09 -15.96 -1.25
C PHE A 75 7.85 -15.66 -0.39
N MET A 76 7.99 -15.63 0.92
CA MET A 76 6.90 -15.31 1.84
C MET A 76 6.31 -13.92 1.58
N LEU A 77 7.17 -12.92 1.31
CA LEU A 77 6.74 -11.58 0.94
C LEU A 77 6.00 -11.54 -0.40
N SER A 78 6.42 -12.33 -1.37
CA SER A 78 5.70 -12.45 -2.65
C SER A 78 4.30 -13.02 -2.46
N LEU A 79 4.13 -13.99 -1.56
CA LEU A 79 2.81 -14.55 -1.24
C LEU A 79 1.89 -13.50 -0.60
N THR A 80 2.39 -12.68 0.32
CA THR A 80 1.60 -11.59 0.93
C THR A 80 1.18 -10.56 -0.12
N THR A 81 2.08 -10.21 -1.05
CA THR A 81 1.79 -9.30 -2.16
C THR A 81 0.71 -9.85 -3.07
N ILE A 82 0.80 -11.14 -3.46
CA ILE A 82 -0.22 -11.79 -4.30
C ILE A 82 -1.58 -11.79 -3.60
N ALA A 83 -1.61 -12.03 -2.30
CA ALA A 83 -2.86 -12.02 -1.54
C ALA A 83 -3.50 -10.62 -1.51
N SER A 84 -2.70 -9.56 -1.36
CA SER A 84 -3.18 -8.17 -1.29
C SER A 84 -3.65 -7.62 -2.63
N THR A 85 -3.09 -8.07 -3.76
CA THR A 85 -3.43 -7.52 -5.09
C THR A 85 -4.71 -8.13 -5.70
N ARG A 86 -5.21 -9.24 -5.18
CA ARG A 86 -6.36 -9.96 -5.75
C ARG A 86 -7.72 -9.26 -5.62
N GLN A 87 -7.84 -8.24 -4.76
CA GLN A 87 -9.12 -7.60 -4.41
C GLN A 87 -9.21 -6.14 -4.83
N GLU A 88 -8.28 -5.67 -5.64
CA GLU A 88 -8.18 -4.24 -5.93
C GLU A 88 -8.89 -3.88 -7.25
N GLU A 89 -10.10 -3.35 -7.15
CA GLU A 89 -10.79 -2.70 -8.27
C GLU A 89 -10.27 -1.28 -8.44
N GLU A 90 -10.02 -0.88 -9.69
CA GLU A 90 -9.62 0.48 -10.05
C GLU A 90 -10.75 1.11 -10.86
N ASP A 91 -11.15 2.30 -10.48
CA ASP A 91 -12.13 3.11 -11.20
C ASP A 91 -11.54 4.49 -11.58
N ASP A 92 -12.36 5.33 -12.20
CA ASP A 92 -12.01 6.68 -12.62
C ASP A 92 -11.70 7.65 -11.45
N ARG A 93 -12.01 7.27 -10.24
CA ARG A 93 -11.68 8.00 -8.99
C ARG A 93 -10.33 7.58 -8.41
N THR A 94 -9.60 6.69 -9.08
CA THR A 94 -8.33 6.16 -8.61
C THR A 94 -7.16 6.70 -9.42
N ILE A 95 -6.28 7.45 -8.75
CA ILE A 95 -5.01 7.90 -9.33
C ILE A 95 -3.99 6.80 -9.13
N VAL A 96 -3.55 6.17 -10.21
CA VAL A 96 -2.54 5.12 -10.17
C VAL A 96 -1.16 5.72 -10.46
N ILE A 97 -0.26 5.62 -9.50
CA ILE A 97 1.12 6.09 -9.62
C ILE A 97 2.04 4.88 -9.82
N PRO A 98 2.59 4.67 -11.02
CA PRO A 98 3.55 3.59 -11.26
C PRO A 98 4.85 3.88 -10.50
N SER A 99 5.38 2.88 -9.82
CA SER A 99 6.64 2.97 -9.10
C SER A 99 7.51 1.77 -9.43
N ASN A 100 8.77 2.02 -9.73
CA ASN A 100 9.79 0.98 -9.92
C ASN A 100 10.50 0.61 -8.61
N ILE A 101 10.07 1.20 -7.49
CA ILE A 101 10.69 1.00 -6.19
C ILE A 101 9.98 -0.15 -5.48
N HIS A 102 10.76 -1.14 -5.08
CA HIS A 102 10.26 -2.24 -4.28
C HIS A 102 9.91 -1.74 -2.87
N PHE A 103 8.77 -2.18 -2.32
CA PHE A 103 8.27 -1.74 -1.00
C PHE A 103 9.23 -2.02 0.18
N THR A 104 10.18 -2.95 0.01
CA THR A 104 11.23 -3.23 1.01
C THR A 104 12.45 -2.33 0.88
N ASN A 105 12.50 -1.41 -0.09
CA ASN A 105 13.60 -0.47 -0.22
C ASN A 105 13.40 0.74 0.69
N PHE A 106 13.98 0.69 1.88
CA PHE A 106 13.93 1.78 2.87
C PHE A 106 15.04 2.83 2.69
N SER A 107 15.94 2.65 1.71
CA SER A 107 17.14 3.49 1.51
C SER A 107 17.08 4.23 0.18
N LEU A 108 16.02 5.03 -0.01
CA LEU A 108 15.88 5.85 -1.22
C LEU A 108 16.82 7.05 -1.18
N SER A 109 17.49 7.31 -2.30
CA SER A 109 18.25 8.55 -2.53
C SER A 109 17.32 9.76 -2.59
N ILE A 110 17.90 10.96 -2.46
CA ILE A 110 17.14 12.21 -2.59
C ILE A 110 16.56 12.36 -3.99
N GLU A 111 17.32 11.96 -5.01
CA GLU A 111 16.92 11.98 -6.42
C GLU A 111 15.70 11.08 -6.66
N GLU A 112 15.70 9.86 -6.14
CA GLU A 112 14.57 8.94 -6.25
C GLU A 112 13.32 9.49 -5.55
N LYS A 113 13.47 10.09 -4.36
CA LYS A 113 12.38 10.72 -3.65
C LYS A 113 11.78 11.90 -4.43
N ASN A 114 12.64 12.79 -4.96
CA ASN A 114 12.19 13.93 -5.74
C ASN A 114 11.47 13.49 -7.01
N LYS A 115 11.97 12.46 -7.69
CA LYS A 115 11.32 11.88 -8.86
C LYS A 115 9.94 11.33 -8.53
N LEU A 116 9.79 10.61 -7.43
CA LEU A 116 8.47 10.09 -7.00
C LEU A 116 7.48 11.22 -6.73
N ILE A 117 7.94 12.33 -6.11
CA ILE A 117 7.10 13.51 -5.85
C ILE A 117 6.67 14.16 -7.16
N GLU A 118 7.59 14.31 -8.12
CA GLU A 118 7.31 14.90 -9.43
C GLU A 118 6.35 14.02 -10.24
N ASP A 119 6.60 12.72 -10.31
CA ASP A 119 5.75 11.76 -11.00
C ASP A 119 4.32 11.76 -10.38
N GLY A 120 4.22 11.75 -9.04
CA GLY A 120 2.96 11.85 -8.34
C GLY A 120 2.19 13.13 -8.63
N TYR A 121 2.87 14.28 -8.64
CA TYR A 121 2.28 15.57 -8.97
C TYR A 121 1.73 15.62 -10.41
N ASN A 122 2.53 15.18 -11.39
CA ASN A 122 2.16 15.21 -12.79
C ASN A 122 0.99 14.29 -13.09
N LEU A 123 1.00 13.06 -12.57
CA LEU A 123 -0.10 12.10 -12.74
C LEU A 123 -1.39 12.56 -12.06
N THR A 124 -1.29 13.16 -10.88
CA THR A 124 -2.46 13.71 -10.20
C THR A 124 -3.07 14.86 -10.99
N LYS A 125 -2.25 15.77 -11.51
CA LYS A 125 -2.70 16.87 -12.35
C LYS A 125 -3.38 16.37 -13.64
N GLU A 126 -2.75 15.42 -14.33
CA GLU A 126 -3.32 14.80 -15.53
C GLU A 126 -4.68 14.14 -15.23
N HIS A 127 -4.80 13.45 -14.11
CA HIS A 127 -6.04 12.81 -13.69
C HIS A 127 -7.14 13.84 -13.41
N ILE A 128 -6.84 14.91 -12.67
CA ILE A 128 -7.78 15.99 -12.37
C ILE A 128 -8.26 16.66 -13.66
N ASP A 129 -7.34 16.99 -14.57
CA ASP A 129 -7.67 17.62 -15.86
C ASP A 129 -8.54 16.71 -16.74
N LYS A 130 -8.25 15.41 -16.77
CA LYS A 130 -8.99 14.42 -17.56
C LYS A 130 -10.44 14.25 -17.08
N TYR A 131 -10.65 14.18 -15.78
CA TYR A 131 -11.97 13.92 -15.20
C TYR A 131 -12.69 15.19 -14.74
N LYS A 132 -12.11 16.38 -15.00
CA LYS A 132 -12.65 17.69 -14.61
C LYS A 132 -13.05 17.73 -13.13
N LEU A 133 -12.25 17.13 -12.29
CA LEU A 133 -12.42 17.15 -10.83
C LEU A 133 -12.01 18.53 -10.29
N THR A 134 -12.64 19.60 -10.81
CA THR A 134 -12.48 20.95 -10.27
C THR A 134 -13.50 21.13 -9.16
N THR A 135 -13.02 21.53 -8.00
CA THR A 135 -13.86 22.04 -6.94
C THR A 135 -14.47 23.36 -7.38
N ASP A 136 -15.78 23.39 -7.61
CA ASP A 136 -16.54 24.63 -7.58
C ASP A 136 -16.58 25.18 -6.17
#